data_9290a8de16adafe96317a7c49b172312
#
_entry.id   9290a8de16adafe96317a7c49b172312
#
_cell.length_a   1.000
_cell.length_b   1.000
_cell.length_c   1.000
_cell.angle_alpha   90.00
_cell.angle_beta   90.00
_cell.angle_gamma   90.00
#
_symmetry.space_group_name_H-M   'P 1'
#
loop_
_entity.id
_entity.type
_entity.pdbx_description
1 polymer ?
#
loop_
_entity_poly.entity_id
_entity_poly.type
_entity_poly.pdbx_seq_one_letter_code
_entity_poly.pdbx_strand_id
1 'polypeptide(L)'
;AQDAQQEVQPQLTQEQQEWQTKLMPNVEESLNVRAQADEQSDIVGKLYKGSVADIVENDGTWAHIKSGNVDGYVNVSYCVTGTDALSYAYDTCGEIATVNTDGLRVRETADTNSKALEVADQGKTYQVDRAAQAPDGWIAVVSDSQTGYIAADYATRSLNTRVGITIEEEQAQIAAQKEAERK
;
A
#
# COMPACT_ATOMS: atom_id res chain seq x y z
N ALA A 1 28.96 8.03 -31.37
CA ALA A 1 27.90 7.28 -31.99
C ALA A 1 27.46 6.12 -31.18
N GLN A 2 28.38 5.46 -30.61
CA GLN A 2 28.00 4.36 -29.80
C GLN A 2 27.26 4.75 -28.60
N ASP A 3 27.51 5.91 -28.10
CA ASP A 3 26.84 6.35 -26.90
C ASP A 3 25.37 6.49 -27.09
N ALA A 4 24.97 6.86 -28.26
CA ALA A 4 23.58 7.02 -28.53
C ALA A 4 22.85 5.74 -28.47
N GLN A 5 23.58 4.65 -28.57
CA GLN A 5 22.96 3.40 -28.58
C GLN A 5 22.98 2.74 -27.28
N GLN A 6 23.75 3.24 -26.37
CA GLN A 6 23.61 2.78 -25.07
C GLN A 6 22.41 3.41 -24.51
N GLU A 7 21.32 2.85 -24.84
CA GLU A 7 20.17 3.25 -24.30
C GLU A 7 20.20 3.27 -22.87
N VAL A 8 20.03 4.42 -22.33
CA VAL A 8 19.84 4.58 -20.95
C VAL A 8 18.53 3.94 -20.66
N GLN A 9 18.57 2.72 -20.21
CA GLN A 9 17.38 2.14 -19.69
C GLN A 9 16.94 2.98 -18.53
N PRO A 10 15.67 3.36 -18.45
CA PRO A 10 15.19 4.17 -17.35
C PRO A 10 15.54 3.46 -16.06
N GLN A 11 16.34 4.10 -15.25
CA GLN A 11 16.66 3.54 -13.95
C GLN A 11 15.41 3.53 -13.12
N LEU A 12 15.20 2.45 -12.41
CA LEU A 12 14.10 2.36 -11.49
C LEU A 12 14.30 3.36 -10.35
N THR A 13 13.22 3.95 -9.88
CA THR A 13 13.26 4.76 -8.68
C THR A 13 13.59 3.87 -7.49
N GLN A 14 13.96 4.47 -6.36
CA GLN A 14 14.23 3.68 -5.16
C GLN A 14 13.01 2.87 -4.77
N GLU A 15 11.82 3.46 -4.85
CA GLU A 15 10.59 2.75 -4.54
C GLU A 15 10.38 1.57 -5.50
N GLN A 16 10.60 1.78 -6.78
CA GLN A 16 10.47 0.69 -7.76
C GLN A 16 11.48 -0.42 -7.49
N GLN A 17 12.68 -0.09 -7.07
CA GLN A 17 13.69 -1.08 -6.72
C GLN A 17 13.25 -1.91 -5.51
N GLU A 18 12.68 -1.27 -4.51
CA GLU A 18 12.18 -1.97 -3.34
C GLU A 18 11.05 -2.92 -3.69
N TRP A 19 10.24 -2.55 -4.65
CA TRP A 19 9.08 -3.36 -5.05
C TRP A 19 9.43 -4.52 -5.97
N GLN A 20 10.68 -4.61 -6.45
CA GLN A 20 11.08 -5.75 -7.27
C GLN A 20 10.97 -7.09 -6.55
N THR A 21 10.98 -7.07 -5.22
CA THR A 21 10.85 -8.28 -4.40
C THR A 21 9.49 -8.35 -3.71
N LYS A 22 8.49 -7.67 -4.24
CA LYS A 22 7.16 -7.66 -3.65
C LYS A 22 6.13 -8.09 -4.67
N LEU A 23 5.01 -8.60 -4.17
CA LEU A 23 3.86 -8.90 -5.02
C LEU A 23 2.58 -8.52 -4.32
N MET A 24 1.52 -8.39 -5.11
CA MET A 24 0.17 -8.19 -4.60
C MET A 24 -0.77 -9.12 -5.32
N PRO A 25 -1.79 -9.66 -4.64
CA PRO A 25 -2.76 -10.49 -5.32
C PRO A 25 -3.65 -9.62 -6.21
N ASN A 26 -3.84 -10.08 -7.44
CA ASN A 26 -4.72 -9.40 -8.40
C ASN A 26 -6.04 -10.17 -8.42
N VAL A 27 -6.79 -10.03 -7.34
CA VAL A 27 -8.04 -10.76 -7.12
C VAL A 27 -9.07 -9.79 -6.57
N GLU A 28 -10.34 -10.16 -6.63
CA GLU A 28 -11.38 -9.29 -6.14
C GLU A 28 -11.56 -9.35 -4.64
N GLU A 29 -11.36 -10.49 -4.04
CA GLU A 29 -11.52 -10.66 -2.60
C GLU A 29 -10.23 -11.09 -1.94
N SER A 30 -9.82 -12.32 -2.14
CA SER A 30 -8.63 -12.85 -1.49
C SER A 30 -7.99 -13.98 -2.28
N LEU A 31 -6.73 -14.21 -2.00
CA LEU A 31 -5.95 -15.29 -2.56
C LEU A 31 -5.45 -16.15 -1.40
N ASN A 32 -5.65 -17.46 -1.51
CA ASN A 32 -5.20 -18.39 -0.47
C ASN A 32 -3.68 -18.53 -0.51
N VAL A 33 -3.07 -18.51 0.68
CA VAL A 33 -1.64 -18.78 0.84
C VAL A 33 -1.53 -20.22 1.34
N ARG A 34 -0.74 -21.03 0.66
CA ARG A 34 -0.61 -22.46 0.91
C ARG A 34 0.64 -22.79 1.70
N ALA A 35 0.60 -23.89 2.42
CA ALA A 35 1.76 -24.35 3.20
C ALA A 35 2.91 -24.78 2.30
N GLN A 36 2.60 -25.22 1.07
CA GLN A 36 3.60 -25.65 0.10
C GLN A 36 3.19 -25.16 -1.28
N ALA A 37 4.09 -25.26 -2.24
CA ALA A 37 3.86 -24.84 -3.62
C ALA A 37 2.94 -25.84 -4.33
N ASP A 38 1.72 -25.99 -3.83
CA ASP A 38 0.80 -27.02 -4.27
C ASP A 38 -0.63 -26.61 -3.85
N GLU A 39 -1.53 -26.61 -4.80
CA GLU A 39 -2.93 -26.27 -4.54
C GLU A 39 -3.63 -27.27 -3.62
N GLN A 40 -3.06 -28.44 -3.43
CA GLN A 40 -3.62 -29.43 -2.53
C GLN A 40 -3.12 -29.30 -1.10
N SER A 41 -2.12 -28.45 -0.88
CA SER A 41 -1.60 -28.27 0.47
C SER A 41 -2.53 -27.40 1.30
N ASP A 42 -2.31 -27.40 2.61
CA ASP A 42 -3.16 -26.67 3.55
C ASP A 42 -3.08 -25.16 3.31
N ILE A 43 -4.20 -24.49 3.54
CA ILE A 43 -4.25 -23.04 3.49
C ILE A 43 -3.78 -22.50 4.85
N VAL A 44 -2.73 -21.69 4.83
CA VAL A 44 -2.16 -21.14 6.07
C VAL A 44 -2.51 -19.67 6.27
N GLY A 45 -3.03 -19.02 5.26
CA GLY A 45 -3.42 -17.61 5.37
C GLY A 45 -4.05 -17.12 4.09
N LYS A 46 -4.30 -15.82 4.05
CA LYS A 46 -4.90 -15.18 2.89
C LYS A 46 -4.25 -13.83 2.64
N LEU A 47 -4.15 -13.48 1.36
CA LEU A 47 -3.82 -12.13 0.93
C LEU A 47 -5.10 -11.53 0.37
N TYR A 48 -5.57 -10.46 0.97
CA TYR A 48 -6.76 -9.77 0.48
C TYR A 48 -6.38 -8.75 -0.59
N LYS A 49 -7.36 -8.30 -1.33
CA LYS A 49 -7.14 -7.20 -2.25
C LYS A 49 -6.53 -6.03 -1.47
N GLY A 50 -5.41 -5.53 -1.92
CA GLY A 50 -4.68 -4.48 -1.21
C GLY A 50 -3.58 -4.97 -0.30
N SER A 51 -3.44 -6.30 -0.12
CA SER A 51 -2.34 -6.86 0.67
C SER A 51 -1.06 -6.88 -0.16
N VAL A 52 0.06 -6.58 0.48
CA VAL A 52 1.37 -6.66 -0.15
C VAL A 52 2.18 -7.75 0.54
N ALA A 53 2.95 -8.51 -0.22
CA ALA A 53 3.79 -9.57 0.32
C ALA A 53 5.21 -9.43 -0.18
N ASP A 54 6.16 -9.84 0.64
CA ASP A 54 7.57 -9.90 0.25
C ASP A 54 7.86 -11.27 -0.34
N ILE A 55 8.53 -11.31 -1.47
CA ILE A 55 8.89 -12.55 -2.16
C ILE A 55 10.21 -13.06 -1.62
N VAL A 56 10.19 -14.28 -1.10
CA VAL A 56 11.43 -14.95 -0.66
C VAL A 56 12.03 -15.69 -1.83
N GLU A 57 11.21 -16.43 -2.57
CA GLU A 57 11.62 -17.16 -3.76
C GLU A 57 10.46 -17.21 -4.73
N ASN A 58 10.76 -17.24 -6.01
CA ASN A 58 9.74 -17.28 -7.05
C ASN A 58 10.26 -18.14 -8.20
N ASP A 59 9.60 -19.26 -8.47
CA ASP A 59 10.03 -20.16 -9.55
C ASP A 59 9.27 -19.92 -10.85
N GLY A 60 8.44 -18.87 -10.91
CA GLY A 60 7.65 -18.55 -12.09
C GLY A 60 6.22 -19.09 -12.02
N THR A 61 5.95 -20.07 -11.18
CA THR A 61 4.62 -20.64 -10.98
C THR A 61 4.14 -20.39 -9.56
N TRP A 62 5.00 -20.65 -8.59
CA TRP A 62 4.71 -20.43 -7.17
C TRP A 62 5.77 -19.51 -6.57
N ALA A 63 5.35 -18.68 -5.67
CA ALA A 63 6.25 -17.81 -4.91
C ALA A 63 6.10 -18.11 -3.42
N HIS A 64 7.24 -18.26 -2.75
CA HIS A 64 7.27 -18.30 -1.29
C HIS A 64 7.25 -16.85 -0.83
N ILE A 65 6.25 -16.49 -0.01
CA ILE A 65 6.06 -15.11 0.39
C ILE A 65 5.90 -14.99 1.90
N LYS A 66 6.15 -13.78 2.36
CA LYS A 66 5.85 -13.39 3.73
C LYS A 66 5.05 -12.09 3.70
N SER A 67 3.99 -12.05 4.47
CA SER A 67 3.14 -10.86 4.55
C SER A 67 2.53 -10.80 5.95
N GLY A 68 2.98 -9.84 6.76
CA GLY A 68 2.60 -9.84 8.16
C GLY A 68 3.08 -11.11 8.83
N ASN A 69 2.17 -11.86 9.42
CA ASN A 69 2.49 -13.14 10.06
C ASN A 69 2.28 -14.34 9.13
N VAL A 70 1.90 -14.08 7.89
CA VAL A 70 1.70 -15.15 6.91
C VAL A 70 3.03 -15.52 6.27
N ASP A 71 3.31 -16.80 6.20
CA ASP A 71 4.51 -17.34 5.56
C ASP A 71 4.06 -18.57 4.80
N GLY A 72 4.12 -18.51 3.49
CA GLY A 72 3.66 -19.63 2.68
C GLY A 72 3.84 -19.36 1.20
N TYR A 73 3.04 -20.06 0.38
CA TYR A 73 3.20 -20.07 -1.07
C TYR A 73 1.93 -19.60 -1.75
N VAL A 74 2.10 -18.81 -2.82
CA VAL A 74 0.98 -18.36 -3.64
C VAL A 74 1.30 -18.65 -5.10
N ASN A 75 0.24 -18.86 -5.89
CA ASN A 75 0.39 -19.06 -7.33
C ASN A 75 0.51 -17.67 -7.97
N VAL A 76 1.65 -17.42 -8.62
CA VAL A 76 1.96 -16.09 -9.15
C VAL A 76 1.06 -15.67 -10.31
N SER A 77 0.34 -16.61 -10.94
CA SER A 77 -0.59 -16.24 -12.00
C SER A 77 -1.75 -15.38 -11.49
N TYR A 78 -2.00 -15.38 -10.20
CA TYR A 78 -3.04 -14.55 -9.59
C TYR A 78 -2.46 -13.29 -8.94
N CYS A 79 -1.21 -12.97 -9.24
CA CYS A 79 -0.52 -11.86 -8.61
C CYS A 79 0.11 -10.93 -9.64
N VAL A 80 0.38 -9.70 -9.21
CA VAL A 80 1.24 -8.78 -9.96
C VAL A 80 2.51 -8.61 -9.13
N THR A 81 3.64 -8.43 -9.79
CA THR A 81 4.94 -8.34 -9.13
C THR A 81 5.70 -7.11 -9.59
N GLY A 82 6.69 -6.72 -8.81
CA GLY A 82 7.63 -5.67 -9.21
C GLY A 82 6.96 -4.33 -9.46
N THR A 83 7.37 -3.67 -10.52
CA THR A 83 6.85 -2.35 -10.88
C THR A 83 5.34 -2.40 -11.17
N ASP A 84 4.86 -3.50 -11.74
CA ASP A 84 3.43 -3.67 -11.99
C ASP A 84 2.66 -3.72 -10.68
N ALA A 85 3.22 -4.38 -9.66
CA ALA A 85 2.59 -4.42 -8.34
C ALA A 85 2.55 -3.03 -7.72
N LEU A 86 3.59 -2.26 -7.88
CA LEU A 86 3.63 -0.89 -7.36
C LEU A 86 2.55 -0.03 -8.00
N SER A 87 2.41 -0.09 -9.34
CA SER A 87 1.36 0.64 -10.02
C SER A 87 -0.02 0.18 -9.58
N TYR A 88 -0.19 -1.11 -9.42
CA TYR A 88 -1.45 -1.67 -8.96
C TYR A 88 -1.78 -1.19 -7.55
N ALA A 89 -0.76 -1.07 -6.69
CA ALA A 89 -0.95 -0.58 -5.32
C ALA A 89 -1.44 0.87 -5.30
N TYR A 90 -0.85 1.73 -6.12
CA TYR A 90 -1.31 3.11 -6.21
C TYR A 90 -2.75 3.20 -6.71
N ASP A 91 -3.10 2.38 -7.68
CA ASP A 91 -4.45 2.41 -8.25
C ASP A 91 -5.50 1.77 -7.33
N THR A 92 -5.12 0.75 -6.58
CA THR A 92 -6.05 -0.05 -5.76
C THR A 92 -6.15 0.47 -4.33
N CYS A 93 -5.03 0.82 -3.74
CA CYS A 93 -4.97 1.16 -2.31
C CYS A 93 -4.90 2.67 -2.08
N GLY A 94 -4.31 3.39 -3.03
CA GLY A 94 -4.09 4.82 -2.86
C GLY A 94 -2.93 5.10 -1.92
N GLU A 95 -2.77 6.36 -1.62
CA GLU A 95 -1.67 6.83 -0.82
C GLU A 95 -2.22 7.64 0.35
N ILE A 96 -1.58 7.55 1.50
CA ILE A 96 -1.95 8.34 2.66
C ILE A 96 -0.78 9.21 3.10
N ALA A 97 -1.12 10.32 3.75
CA ALA A 97 -0.16 11.19 4.41
C ALA A 97 -0.43 11.12 5.91
N THR A 98 0.59 10.82 6.68
CA THR A 98 0.50 10.74 8.14
C THR A 98 1.18 11.97 8.73
N VAL A 99 0.44 12.72 9.53
CA VAL A 99 0.95 13.95 10.15
C VAL A 99 1.95 13.58 11.24
N ASN A 100 3.12 14.20 11.22
CA ASN A 100 4.17 13.89 12.19
C ASN A 100 4.49 15.03 13.15
N THR A 101 3.58 15.98 13.28
CA THR A 101 3.69 17.09 14.23
C THR A 101 2.29 17.48 14.70
N ASP A 102 2.20 18.11 15.86
CA ASP A 102 0.92 18.61 16.35
C ASP A 102 0.66 20.00 15.77
N GLY A 103 -0.60 20.29 15.55
CA GLY A 103 -1.02 21.62 15.12
C GLY A 103 -0.74 21.94 13.67
N LEU A 104 -0.65 20.91 12.83
CA LEU A 104 -0.47 21.11 11.41
C LEU A 104 -1.77 21.62 10.77
N ARG A 105 -1.70 22.74 10.08
CA ARG A 105 -2.90 23.29 9.43
C ARG A 105 -3.09 22.69 8.05
N VAL A 106 -4.32 22.23 7.81
CA VAL A 106 -4.73 21.81 6.47
C VAL A 106 -5.31 23.05 5.81
N ARG A 107 -4.71 23.50 4.73
CA ARG A 107 -5.02 24.77 4.12
C ARG A 107 -5.89 24.62 2.89
N GLU A 108 -6.66 25.64 2.59
CA GLU A 108 -7.51 25.64 1.42
C GLU A 108 -6.72 25.66 0.12
N THR A 109 -5.58 26.36 0.13
CA THR A 109 -4.64 26.36 -0.99
C THR A 109 -3.23 26.09 -0.46
N ALA A 110 -2.29 25.81 -1.36
CA ALA A 110 -0.92 25.53 -1.00
C ALA A 110 -0.16 26.82 -0.70
N ASP A 111 -0.56 27.49 0.37
CA ASP A 111 -0.04 28.79 0.76
C ASP A 111 -0.22 28.95 2.26
N THR A 112 0.84 29.30 2.95
CA THR A 112 0.82 29.44 4.42
C THR A 112 -0.12 30.56 4.87
N ASN A 113 -0.52 31.45 3.97
CA ASN A 113 -1.44 32.53 4.28
C ASN A 113 -2.90 32.20 3.93
N SER A 114 -3.14 31.02 3.35
CA SER A 114 -4.50 30.69 2.99
C SER A 114 -5.28 30.22 4.22
N LYS A 115 -6.59 30.13 4.07
CA LYS A 115 -7.48 29.74 5.14
C LYS A 115 -7.18 28.30 5.59
N ALA A 116 -7.13 28.08 6.89
CA ALA A 116 -6.99 26.74 7.43
C ALA A 116 -8.37 26.08 7.49
N LEU A 117 -8.50 24.90 6.88
CA LEU A 117 -9.73 24.13 6.90
C LEU A 117 -9.87 23.40 8.23
N GLU A 118 -8.76 22.92 8.77
CA GLU A 118 -8.73 22.26 10.07
C GLU A 118 -7.29 22.22 10.58
N VAL A 119 -7.12 21.79 11.79
CA VAL A 119 -5.81 21.62 12.42
C VAL A 119 -5.67 20.15 12.79
N ALA A 120 -4.58 19.53 12.36
CA ALA A 120 -4.34 18.11 12.56
C ALA A 120 -3.25 17.88 13.60
N ASP A 121 -3.46 16.89 14.45
CA ASP A 121 -2.46 16.49 15.43
C ASP A 121 -1.63 15.33 14.91
N GLN A 122 -0.50 15.10 15.54
CA GLN A 122 0.41 14.03 15.16
C GLN A 122 -0.33 12.70 15.12
N GLY A 123 -0.09 11.95 14.07
CA GLY A 123 -0.69 10.64 13.88
C GLY A 123 -1.95 10.64 13.02
N LYS A 124 -2.52 11.82 12.75
CA LYS A 124 -3.69 11.86 11.89
C LYS A 124 -3.29 11.52 10.46
N THR A 125 -4.13 10.75 9.78
CA THR A 125 -3.87 10.35 8.40
C THR A 125 -4.91 10.98 7.48
N TYR A 126 -4.47 11.29 6.27
CA TYR A 126 -5.33 11.80 5.22
C TYR A 126 -5.07 11.01 3.95
N GLN A 127 -6.10 10.80 3.17
CA GLN A 127 -5.92 10.23 1.85
C GLN A 127 -5.28 11.30 0.96
N VAL A 128 -4.22 10.96 0.25
CA VAL A 128 -3.57 11.87 -0.68
C VAL A 128 -4.47 12.03 -1.90
N ASP A 129 -4.71 13.28 -2.31
CA ASP A 129 -5.53 13.54 -3.49
C ASP A 129 -4.60 13.55 -4.72
N ARG A 130 -4.52 12.40 -5.38
CA ARG A 130 -3.61 12.24 -6.51
C ARG A 130 -4.11 12.94 -7.77
N ALA A 131 -5.37 13.32 -7.81
CA ALA A 131 -5.94 14.07 -8.93
C ALA A 131 -5.56 15.54 -8.85
N ALA A 132 -5.26 16.04 -7.68
CA ALA A 132 -4.86 17.43 -7.49
C ALA A 132 -3.34 17.53 -7.58
N GLN A 133 -2.87 18.62 -8.18
CA GLN A 133 -1.43 18.85 -8.25
C GLN A 133 -1.03 19.78 -7.12
N ALA A 134 -0.04 19.40 -6.37
CA ALA A 134 0.50 20.22 -5.30
C ALA A 134 1.88 20.74 -5.71
N PRO A 135 2.18 22.01 -5.44
CA PRO A 135 3.54 22.50 -5.72
C PRO A 135 4.54 21.85 -4.77
N ASP A 136 5.82 21.96 -5.08
CA ASP A 136 6.88 21.40 -4.25
C ASP A 136 6.74 21.93 -2.83
N GLY A 137 6.91 21.06 -1.87
CA GLY A 137 6.80 21.40 -0.46
C GLY A 137 5.40 21.23 0.12
N TRP A 138 4.43 20.84 -0.71
CA TRP A 138 3.05 20.64 -0.27
C TRP A 138 2.51 19.29 -0.71
N ILE A 139 1.54 18.79 0.04
CA ILE A 139 0.83 17.55 -0.30
C ILE A 139 -0.66 17.89 -0.38
N ALA A 140 -1.29 17.53 -1.50
CA ALA A 140 -2.73 17.68 -1.64
C ALA A 140 -3.39 16.47 -0.97
N VAL A 141 -4.34 16.73 -0.10
CA VAL A 141 -5.04 15.68 0.66
C VAL A 141 -6.55 15.92 0.60
N VAL A 142 -7.31 14.87 0.91
CA VAL A 142 -8.76 14.99 1.00
C VAL A 142 -9.13 15.30 2.44
N SER A 143 -9.82 16.43 2.63
CA SER A 143 -10.28 16.87 3.94
C SER A 143 -11.78 17.21 3.82
N ASP A 144 -12.61 16.44 4.50
CA ASP A 144 -14.07 16.62 4.47
C ASP A 144 -14.63 16.79 3.06
N SER A 145 -14.27 15.88 2.18
CA SER A 145 -14.75 15.83 0.79
C SER A 145 -14.25 16.95 -0.11
N GLN A 146 -13.25 17.71 0.34
CA GLN A 146 -12.62 18.71 -0.50
C GLN A 146 -11.10 18.56 -0.44
N THR A 147 -10.42 19.14 -1.39
CA THR A 147 -8.97 19.10 -1.43
C THR A 147 -8.41 20.14 -0.46
N GLY A 148 -7.51 19.70 0.40
CA GLY A 148 -6.74 20.58 1.26
C GLY A 148 -5.25 20.38 1.00
N TYR A 149 -4.44 21.23 1.59
CA TYR A 149 -2.98 21.17 1.38
C TYR A 149 -2.26 21.24 2.71
N ILE A 150 -1.27 20.36 2.88
CA ILE A 150 -0.44 20.33 4.08
C ILE A 150 1.02 20.44 3.67
N ALA A 151 1.83 20.98 4.58
CA ALA A 151 3.26 21.13 4.32
C ALA A 151 3.92 19.75 4.33
N ALA A 152 4.65 19.45 3.26
CA ALA A 152 5.25 18.13 3.09
C ALA A 152 6.29 17.81 4.16
N ASP A 153 6.92 18.82 4.75
CA ASP A 153 7.94 18.60 5.79
C ASP A 153 7.36 18.03 7.08
N TYR A 154 6.06 18.14 7.27
CA TYR A 154 5.40 17.71 8.51
C TYR A 154 4.50 16.51 8.33
N ALA A 155 4.65 15.80 7.23
CA ALA A 155 3.86 14.60 6.98
C ALA A 155 4.69 13.58 6.22
N THR A 156 4.36 12.30 6.42
CA THR A 156 5.04 11.21 5.74
C THR A 156 4.04 10.55 4.80
N ARG A 157 4.41 10.40 3.54
CA ARG A 157 3.57 9.75 2.54
C ARG A 157 3.87 8.25 2.51
N SER A 158 2.84 7.43 2.37
CA SER A 158 3.00 6.00 2.24
C SER A 158 1.82 5.41 1.48
N LEU A 159 2.05 4.27 0.84
CA LEU A 159 0.96 3.55 0.20
C LEU A 159 0.04 2.98 1.29
N ASN A 160 -1.25 2.99 1.01
CA ASN A 160 -2.24 2.49 1.96
C ASN A 160 -2.45 0.99 1.75
N THR A 161 -1.38 0.24 1.71
CA THR A 161 -1.42 -1.22 1.57
C THR A 161 -1.62 -1.87 2.93
N ARG A 162 -2.02 -3.12 2.90
CA ARG A 162 -2.15 -3.91 4.11
C ARG A 162 -1.35 -5.20 3.94
N VAL A 163 -1.33 -6.03 4.97
CA VAL A 163 -0.61 -7.29 4.91
C VAL A 163 -1.62 -8.44 4.97
N GLY A 164 -1.16 -9.63 4.63
CA GLY A 164 -2.00 -10.82 4.71
C GLY A 164 -2.32 -11.18 6.15
N ILE A 165 -3.24 -12.09 6.31
CA ILE A 165 -3.61 -12.59 7.64
C ILE A 165 -3.53 -14.11 7.64
N THR A 166 -3.13 -14.66 8.79
CA THR A 166 -3.11 -16.11 8.97
C THR A 166 -4.55 -16.60 9.19
N ILE A 167 -4.73 -17.91 9.06
CA ILE A 167 -6.04 -18.50 9.32
C ILE A 167 -6.45 -18.25 10.77
N GLU A 168 -5.51 -18.32 11.71
CA GLU A 168 -5.79 -18.05 13.11
C GLU A 168 -6.21 -16.61 13.33
N GLU A 169 -5.55 -15.68 12.67
CA GLU A 169 -5.91 -14.26 12.76
C GLU A 169 -7.29 -14.01 12.17
N GLU A 170 -7.63 -14.67 11.06
CA GLU A 170 -8.93 -14.53 10.44
C GLU A 170 -10.02 -15.03 11.38
N GLN A 171 -9.80 -16.19 11.97
CA GLN A 171 -10.78 -16.77 12.91
C GLN A 171 -10.96 -15.88 14.13
N ALA A 172 -9.88 -15.28 14.61
CA ALA A 172 -9.96 -14.35 15.73
C ALA A 172 -10.77 -13.11 15.38
N GLN A 173 -10.62 -12.59 14.16
CA GLN A 173 -11.39 -11.44 13.70
C GLN A 173 -12.87 -11.78 13.59
N ILE A 174 -13.19 -12.96 13.06
CA ILE A 174 -14.56 -13.40 12.94
C ILE A 174 -15.20 -13.57 14.32
N ALA A 175 -14.46 -14.16 15.26
CA ALA A 175 -14.96 -14.36 16.63
C ALA A 175 -15.20 -13.02 17.32
N ALA A 176 -14.28 -12.06 17.14
CA ALA A 176 -14.44 -10.73 17.75
C ALA A 176 -15.64 -9.99 17.15
N GLN A 177 -15.87 -10.15 15.84
CA GLN A 177 -17.00 -9.52 15.19
C GLN A 177 -18.32 -10.12 15.69
N LYS A 178 -18.39 -11.44 15.82
CA LYS A 178 -19.57 -12.10 16.34
C LYS A 178 -19.88 -11.67 17.79
N GLU A 179 -18.83 -11.52 18.58
CA GLU A 179 -19.01 -11.08 19.97
C GLU A 179 -19.56 -9.65 20.01
N ALA A 180 -19.07 -8.77 19.13
CA ALA A 180 -19.56 -7.40 19.06
C ALA A 180 -21.02 -7.35 18.61
N GLU A 181 -21.43 -8.26 17.73
CA GLU A 181 -22.82 -8.30 17.25
C GLU A 181 -23.80 -8.82 18.29
N ARG A 182 -23.32 -9.49 19.31
CA ARG A 182 -24.19 -9.97 20.37
C ARG A 182 -24.64 -8.89 21.32
N LYS A 183 -23.99 -7.75 21.33
CA LYS A 183 -24.32 -6.68 22.28
C LYS A 183 -25.41 -5.73 21.75
#